data_3d9b26555500bcce7d957f49f112da3b
#
_entry.id   3d9b26555500bcce7d957f49f112da3b
#
_cell.length_a   1.000
_cell.length_b   1.000
_cell.length_c   1.000
_cell.angle_alpha   90.00
_cell.angle_beta   90.00
_cell.angle_gamma   90.00
#
_symmetry.space_group_name_H-M   'P 1'
#
loop_
_entity.id
_entity.type
_entity.pdbx_description
1 polymer ?
#
loop_
_entity_poly.entity_id
_entity_poly.type
_entity_poly.pdbx_seq_one_letter_code
_entity_poly.pdbx_strand_id
1 'polypeptide(L)'
;RAVMSDDDKLFIGFDLQKDPHVIAAAYDDAAGVTAKFNLNLLTRINRELGGDFDLAKFTHYANYRPVEGSARSFLISREAHRVDIKSLGRSFEFDQWEAVFMEISQKYSPKMIEELAAESGFEIEHNFCDSRNYYCDSLWRPVK
;
A
#
# COMPACT_ATOMS: atom_id res chain seq x y z
N ARG A 1 19.25 10.13 6.25
CA ARG A 1 20.14 10.76 7.27
C ARG A 1 21.45 11.28 6.67
N ALA A 2 22.10 10.51 5.81
CA ALA A 2 23.45 10.85 5.30
C ALA A 2 23.57 12.22 4.60
N VAL A 3 22.47 12.75 4.02
CA VAL A 3 22.45 14.03 3.32
C VAL A 3 21.74 15.15 4.11
N MET A 4 21.29 14.87 5.33
CA MET A 4 20.56 15.84 6.16
C MET A 4 21.52 16.57 7.10
N SER A 5 21.30 17.87 7.29
CA SER A 5 21.92 18.69 8.35
C SER A 5 21.22 18.47 9.69
N ASP A 6 21.82 19.00 10.77
CA ASP A 6 21.21 18.90 12.11
C ASP A 6 19.94 19.77 12.25
N ASP A 7 19.74 20.75 11.36
CA ASP A 7 18.56 21.62 11.35
C ASP A 7 17.40 21.08 10.49
N ASP A 8 17.68 20.04 9.69
CA ASP A 8 16.64 19.40 8.86
C ASP A 8 15.67 18.62 9.73
N LYS A 9 14.44 18.55 9.28
CA LYS A 9 13.36 17.78 9.92
C LYS A 9 12.77 16.79 8.94
N LEU A 10 12.35 15.65 9.46
CA LEU A 10 11.59 14.65 8.72
C LEU A 10 10.15 14.64 9.23
N PHE A 11 9.19 14.81 8.33
CA PHE A 11 7.75 14.79 8.67
C PHE A 11 7.11 13.62 7.96
N ILE A 12 6.56 12.66 8.72
CA ILE A 12 6.06 11.38 8.20
C ILE A 12 4.66 11.13 8.73
N GLY A 13 3.74 10.78 7.82
CA GLY A 13 2.41 10.31 8.17
C GLY A 13 2.36 8.80 8.38
N PHE A 14 1.77 8.37 9.49
CA PHE A 14 1.59 6.97 9.85
C PHE A 14 0.11 6.62 9.99
N ASP A 15 -0.34 5.65 9.21
CA ASP A 15 -1.65 5.02 9.44
C ASP A 15 -1.52 4.04 10.62
N LEU A 16 -2.29 4.29 11.68
CA LEU A 16 -2.15 3.57 12.93
C LEU A 16 -2.94 2.26 12.95
N GLN A 17 -2.44 1.30 13.73
CA GLN A 17 -3.19 0.09 14.06
C GLN A 17 -4.48 0.46 14.78
N LYS A 18 -5.58 -0.12 14.36
CA LYS A 18 -6.93 0.11 14.88
C LYS A 18 -7.77 -1.14 14.69
N ASP A 19 -9.06 -1.07 14.98
CA ASP A 19 -9.98 -2.19 14.80
C ASP A 19 -9.78 -2.83 13.39
N PRO A 20 -9.47 -4.14 13.33
CA PRO A 20 -9.28 -4.86 12.08
C PRO A 20 -10.45 -4.74 11.10
N HIS A 21 -11.68 -4.63 11.58
CA HIS A 21 -12.87 -4.46 10.74
C HIS A 21 -12.88 -3.10 10.06
N VAL A 22 -12.44 -2.05 10.76
CA VAL A 22 -12.31 -0.70 10.18
C VAL A 22 -11.25 -0.68 9.09
N ILE A 23 -10.12 -1.35 9.33
CA ILE A 23 -9.05 -1.45 8.31
C ILE A 23 -9.55 -2.27 7.11
N ALA A 24 -10.11 -3.46 7.34
CA ALA A 24 -10.61 -4.31 6.26
C ALA A 24 -11.63 -3.59 5.37
N ALA A 25 -12.60 -2.88 5.99
CA ALA A 25 -13.61 -2.12 5.27
C ALA A 25 -13.04 -0.93 4.46
N ALA A 26 -11.86 -0.42 4.81
CA ALA A 26 -11.20 0.64 4.04
C ALA A 26 -10.52 0.11 2.76
N TYR A 27 -10.11 -1.17 2.74
CA TYR A 27 -9.45 -1.79 1.59
C TYR A 27 -10.40 -2.62 0.72
N ASP A 28 -11.58 -2.98 1.25
CA ASP A 28 -12.67 -3.68 0.53
C ASP A 28 -13.96 -2.87 0.73
N ASP A 29 -13.92 -1.62 0.28
CA ASP A 29 -15.00 -0.67 0.48
C ASP A 29 -16.22 -0.98 -0.41
N ALA A 30 -17.43 -0.87 0.15
CA ALA A 30 -18.68 -1.18 -0.55
C ALA A 30 -18.93 -0.34 -1.82
N ALA A 31 -18.32 0.86 -1.92
CA ALA A 31 -18.37 1.68 -3.13
C ALA A 31 -17.40 1.22 -4.24
N GLY A 32 -16.50 0.28 -3.90
CA GLY A 32 -15.52 -0.30 -4.82
C GLY A 32 -14.46 0.69 -5.29
N VAL A 33 -14.17 1.73 -4.50
CA VAL A 33 -13.17 2.75 -4.85
C VAL A 33 -11.77 2.13 -4.89
N THR A 34 -11.43 1.32 -3.88
CA THR A 34 -10.13 0.62 -3.82
C THR A 34 -9.99 -0.39 -4.95
N ALA A 35 -11.05 -1.13 -5.27
CA ALA A 35 -11.07 -2.04 -6.41
C ALA A 35 -10.78 -1.31 -7.73
N LYS A 36 -11.45 -0.17 -7.98
CA LYS A 36 -11.23 0.67 -9.16
C LYS A 36 -9.81 1.22 -9.21
N PHE A 37 -9.26 1.63 -8.07
CA PHE A 37 -7.89 2.12 -7.96
C PHE A 37 -6.89 1.04 -8.40
N ASN A 38 -7.02 -0.18 -7.89
CA ASN A 38 -6.12 -1.29 -8.26
C ASN A 38 -6.29 -1.70 -9.73
N LEU A 39 -7.52 -1.82 -10.24
CA LEU A 39 -7.80 -2.13 -11.65
C LEU A 39 -7.30 -1.03 -12.61
N ASN A 40 -7.21 0.22 -12.16
CA ASN A 40 -6.69 1.31 -12.97
C ASN A 40 -5.23 1.10 -13.40
N LEU A 41 -4.44 0.32 -12.65
CA LEU A 41 -3.09 -0.05 -13.09
C LEU A 41 -3.13 -0.82 -14.42
N LEU A 42 -4.04 -1.78 -14.57
CA LEU A 42 -4.20 -2.53 -15.81
C LEU A 42 -4.65 -1.62 -16.97
N THR A 43 -5.59 -0.70 -16.68
CA THR A 43 -6.01 0.33 -17.64
C THR A 43 -4.82 1.18 -18.11
N ARG A 44 -3.96 1.58 -17.19
CA ARG A 44 -2.76 2.36 -17.51
C ARG A 44 -1.77 1.56 -18.35
N ILE A 45 -1.52 0.30 -18.00
CA ILE A 45 -0.64 -0.57 -18.79
C ILE A 45 -1.19 -0.74 -20.21
N ASN A 46 -2.48 -0.93 -20.36
CA ASN A 46 -3.11 -1.02 -21.68
C ASN A 46 -2.88 0.27 -22.50
N ARG A 47 -3.13 1.43 -21.91
CA ARG A 47 -3.00 2.72 -22.56
C ARG A 47 -1.55 3.10 -22.85
N GLU A 48 -0.66 2.92 -21.88
CA GLU A 48 0.69 3.48 -21.90
C GLU A 48 1.71 2.51 -22.52
N LEU A 49 1.48 1.20 -22.39
CA LEU A 49 2.41 0.16 -22.85
C LEU A 49 1.82 -0.74 -23.94
N GLY A 50 0.61 -0.44 -24.41
CA GLY A 50 -0.08 -1.25 -25.43
C GLY A 50 -0.39 -2.67 -24.96
N GLY A 51 -0.75 -2.81 -23.67
CA GLY A 51 -1.27 -4.05 -23.13
C GLY A 51 -2.69 -4.35 -23.60
N ASP A 52 -3.13 -5.58 -23.46
CA ASP A 52 -4.48 -6.03 -23.80
C ASP A 52 -5.20 -6.69 -22.61
N PHE A 53 -4.93 -6.23 -21.40
CA PHE A 53 -5.63 -6.68 -20.20
C PHE A 53 -7.14 -6.47 -20.35
N ASP A 54 -7.92 -7.55 -20.23
CA ASP A 54 -9.37 -7.49 -20.04
C ASP A 54 -9.67 -7.36 -18.56
N LEU A 55 -10.11 -6.18 -18.11
CA LEU A 55 -10.36 -5.91 -16.70
C LEU A 55 -11.47 -6.79 -16.11
N ALA A 56 -12.40 -7.29 -16.92
CA ALA A 56 -13.48 -8.18 -16.47
C ALA A 56 -12.96 -9.56 -16.03
N LYS A 57 -11.76 -9.94 -16.47
CA LYS A 57 -11.09 -11.18 -16.06
C LYS A 57 -10.39 -11.08 -14.71
N PHE A 58 -10.37 -9.91 -14.09
CA PHE A 58 -9.76 -9.70 -12.79
C PHE A 58 -10.78 -9.27 -11.76
N THR A 59 -10.57 -9.68 -10.52
CA THR A 59 -11.33 -9.20 -9.37
C THR A 59 -10.37 -8.71 -8.29
N HIS A 60 -10.73 -7.61 -7.65
CA HIS A 60 -10.01 -7.10 -6.49
C HIS A 60 -10.25 -8.01 -5.28
N TYR A 61 -9.21 -8.26 -4.52
CA TYR A 61 -9.25 -8.90 -3.22
C TYR A 61 -8.32 -8.17 -2.26
N ALA A 62 -8.81 -7.86 -1.07
CA ALA A 62 -7.98 -7.28 -0.02
C ALA A 62 -8.12 -8.07 1.27
N ASN A 63 -7.07 -8.08 2.08
CA ASN A 63 -7.10 -8.61 3.42
C ASN A 63 -6.26 -7.76 4.38
N TYR A 64 -6.62 -7.82 5.66
CA TYR A 64 -5.80 -7.30 6.74
C TYR A 64 -5.26 -8.46 7.58
N ARG A 65 -3.98 -8.41 7.89
CA ARG A 65 -3.29 -9.40 8.73
C ARG A 65 -2.93 -8.76 10.07
N PRO A 66 -3.75 -8.96 11.13
CA PRO A 66 -3.58 -8.24 12.40
C PRO A 66 -2.23 -8.49 13.09
N VAL A 67 -1.70 -9.72 12.99
CA VAL A 67 -0.40 -10.08 13.58
C VAL A 67 0.75 -9.31 12.95
N GLU A 68 0.68 -9.09 11.64
CA GLU A 68 1.69 -8.35 10.88
C GLU A 68 1.41 -6.85 10.83
N GLY A 69 0.18 -6.44 11.17
CA GLY A 69 -0.26 -5.06 11.03
C GLY A 69 -0.35 -4.59 9.58
N SER A 70 -0.53 -5.50 8.60
CA SER A 70 -0.48 -5.17 7.18
C SER A 70 -1.81 -5.39 6.47
N ALA A 71 -2.29 -4.38 5.74
CA ALA A 71 -3.32 -4.52 4.73
C ALA A 71 -2.68 -4.79 3.37
N ARG A 72 -3.20 -5.76 2.62
CA ARG A 72 -2.67 -6.17 1.32
C ARG A 72 -3.79 -6.22 0.30
N SER A 73 -3.50 -5.75 -0.91
CA SER A 73 -4.41 -5.81 -2.04
C SER A 73 -3.84 -6.68 -3.16
N PHE A 74 -4.73 -7.37 -3.84
CA PHE A 74 -4.43 -8.26 -4.94
C PHE A 74 -5.45 -8.07 -6.07
N LEU A 75 -5.03 -8.34 -7.29
CA LEU A 75 -5.92 -8.66 -8.40
C LEU A 75 -5.87 -10.17 -8.64
N ILE A 76 -7.03 -10.80 -8.60
CA ILE A 76 -7.16 -12.25 -8.80
C ILE A 76 -7.67 -12.50 -10.21
N SER A 77 -6.96 -13.30 -10.98
CA SER A 77 -7.40 -13.76 -12.28
C SER A 77 -8.59 -14.71 -12.13
N ARG A 78 -9.71 -14.44 -12.81
CA ARG A 78 -10.94 -15.23 -12.71
C ARG A 78 -10.92 -16.48 -13.60
N GLU A 79 -10.04 -16.50 -14.60
CA GLU A 79 -9.89 -17.59 -15.58
C GLU A 79 -8.45 -17.65 -16.09
N ALA A 80 -8.05 -18.79 -16.62
CA ALA A 80 -6.77 -18.92 -17.31
C ALA A 80 -6.81 -18.12 -18.63
N HIS A 81 -5.83 -17.21 -18.82
CA HIS A 81 -5.74 -16.41 -20.03
C HIS A 81 -4.34 -15.85 -20.23
N ARG A 82 -4.11 -15.31 -21.42
CA ARG A 82 -2.85 -14.66 -21.79
C ARG A 82 -3.09 -13.17 -21.99
N VAL A 83 -2.06 -12.39 -21.67
CA VAL A 83 -1.99 -10.93 -21.89
C VAL A 83 -0.72 -10.62 -22.62
N ASP A 84 -0.81 -9.83 -23.70
CA ASP A 84 0.34 -9.33 -24.44
C ASP A 84 0.59 -7.86 -24.11
N ILE A 85 1.86 -7.47 -23.90
CA ILE A 85 2.27 -6.07 -23.72
C ILE A 85 3.19 -5.68 -24.86
N LYS A 86 2.66 -4.94 -25.83
CA LYS A 86 3.33 -4.66 -27.11
C LYS A 86 4.66 -3.93 -26.95
N SER A 87 4.72 -2.91 -26.10
CA SER A 87 5.94 -2.13 -25.88
C SER A 87 7.08 -2.94 -25.27
N LEU A 88 6.76 -4.04 -24.58
CA LEU A 88 7.73 -4.95 -23.99
C LEU A 88 8.07 -6.13 -24.94
N GLY A 89 7.28 -6.36 -25.99
CA GLY A 89 7.38 -7.54 -26.83
C GLY A 89 7.22 -8.85 -26.04
N ARG A 90 6.43 -8.83 -24.95
CA ARG A 90 6.27 -9.97 -24.03
C ARG A 90 4.82 -10.32 -23.79
N SER A 91 4.62 -11.60 -23.52
CA SER A 91 3.34 -12.17 -23.12
C SER A 91 3.45 -12.73 -21.71
N PHE A 92 2.34 -12.67 -21.00
CA PHE A 92 2.17 -13.16 -19.64
C PHE A 92 0.96 -14.10 -19.60
N GLU A 93 1.17 -15.30 -19.07
CA GLU A 93 0.09 -16.26 -18.86
C GLU A 93 -0.40 -16.09 -17.41
N PHE A 94 -1.68 -16.14 -17.22
CA PHE A 94 -2.34 -16.13 -15.91
C PHE A 94 -3.13 -17.42 -15.75
N ASP A 95 -2.92 -18.10 -14.64
CA ASP A 95 -3.77 -19.22 -14.25
C ASP A 95 -5.08 -18.73 -13.65
N GLN A 96 -6.11 -19.57 -13.68
CA GLN A 96 -7.34 -19.29 -12.94
C GLN A 96 -7.03 -19.23 -11.44
N TRP A 97 -7.52 -18.18 -10.77
CA TRP A 97 -7.30 -17.86 -9.34
C TRP A 97 -5.85 -17.45 -9.01
N GLU A 98 -5.02 -17.20 -10.00
CA GLU A 98 -3.71 -16.60 -9.77
C GLU A 98 -3.86 -15.20 -9.16
N ALA A 99 -3.05 -14.96 -8.11
CA ALA A 99 -3.05 -13.69 -7.38
C ALA A 99 -1.88 -12.80 -7.83
N VAL A 100 -2.20 -11.64 -8.34
CA VAL A 100 -1.23 -10.57 -8.61
C VAL A 100 -1.17 -9.65 -7.40
N PHE A 101 -0.03 -9.62 -6.71
CA PHE A 101 0.18 -8.70 -5.59
C PHE A 101 0.25 -7.26 -6.09
N MET A 102 -0.56 -6.38 -5.49
CA MET A 102 -0.67 -4.99 -5.89
C MET A 102 0.04 -4.04 -4.92
N GLU A 103 -0.30 -4.14 -3.64
CA GLU A 103 0.23 -3.24 -2.63
C GLU A 103 0.19 -3.84 -1.23
N ILE A 104 1.02 -3.29 -0.37
CA ILE A 104 0.99 -3.49 1.08
C ILE A 104 0.92 -2.12 1.76
N SER A 105 0.06 -2.00 2.75
CA SER A 105 -0.01 -0.83 3.62
C SER A 105 0.21 -1.27 5.05
N GLN A 106 1.37 -0.92 5.59
CA GLN A 106 1.72 -1.19 6.97
C GLN A 106 0.94 -0.25 7.90
N LYS A 107 0.40 -0.80 8.98
CA LYS A 107 -0.22 -0.06 10.08
C LYS A 107 0.72 -0.11 11.27
N TYR A 108 0.96 1.04 11.87
CA TYR A 108 1.97 1.21 12.88
C TYR A 108 1.36 1.34 14.28
N SER A 109 1.99 0.74 15.28
CA SER A 109 1.74 1.10 16.67
C SER A 109 2.66 2.28 17.06
N PRO A 110 2.35 3.05 18.11
CA PRO A 110 3.25 4.09 18.61
C PRO A 110 4.66 3.56 18.89
N LYS A 111 4.76 2.37 19.47
CA LYS A 111 6.05 1.71 19.75
C LYS A 111 6.86 1.44 18.46
N MET A 112 6.21 0.97 17.39
CA MET A 112 6.89 0.75 16.10
C MET A 112 7.41 2.05 15.50
N ILE A 113 6.72 3.17 15.69
CA ILE A 113 7.16 4.49 15.22
C ILE A 113 8.39 4.95 16.01
N GLU A 114 8.40 4.75 17.33
CA GLU A 114 9.54 5.06 18.19
C GLU A 114 10.78 4.22 17.81
N GLU A 115 10.58 2.90 17.64
CA GLU A 115 11.65 1.98 17.23
C GLU A 115 12.22 2.38 15.85
N LEU A 116 11.34 2.67 14.88
CA LEU A 116 11.74 3.08 13.53
C LEU A 116 12.54 4.39 13.54
N ALA A 117 12.12 5.37 14.34
CA ALA A 117 12.85 6.62 14.49
C ALA A 117 14.25 6.36 15.04
N ALA A 118 14.36 5.62 16.15
CA ALA A 118 15.62 5.32 16.80
C ALA A 118 16.60 4.55 15.90
N GLU A 119 16.10 3.48 15.22
CA GLU A 119 16.90 2.66 14.30
C GLU A 119 17.39 3.44 13.07
N SER A 120 16.62 4.46 12.65
CA SER A 120 16.97 5.31 11.52
C SER A 120 17.86 6.50 11.87
N GLY A 121 18.25 6.66 13.15
CA GLY A 121 19.07 7.77 13.62
C GLY A 121 18.31 9.07 13.79
N PHE A 122 17.04 8.96 14.19
CA PHE A 122 16.17 10.09 14.51
C PHE A 122 15.59 9.96 15.91
N GLU A 123 15.15 11.07 16.44
CA GLU A 123 14.26 11.12 17.60
C GLU A 123 12.99 11.87 17.27
N ILE A 124 11.89 11.45 17.88
CA ILE A 124 10.58 12.07 17.68
C ILE A 124 10.55 13.38 18.48
N GLU A 125 10.31 14.49 17.77
CA GLU A 125 10.14 15.79 18.37
C GLU A 125 8.68 16.03 18.76
N HIS A 126 7.75 15.63 17.88
CA HIS A 126 6.31 15.76 18.13
C HIS A 126 5.48 14.77 17.28
N ASN A 127 4.36 14.33 17.85
CA ASN A 127 3.35 13.52 17.19
C ASN A 127 2.02 14.29 17.14
N PHE A 128 1.48 14.50 15.94
CA PHE A 128 0.19 15.14 15.68
C PHE A 128 -0.80 14.07 15.24
N CYS A 129 -1.56 13.51 16.19
CA CYS A 129 -2.52 12.46 15.90
C CYS A 129 -3.94 12.99 15.84
N ASP A 130 -4.80 12.37 15.01
CA ASP A 130 -6.22 12.70 14.97
C ASP A 130 -6.94 12.28 16.26
N SER A 131 -8.13 12.82 16.49
CA SER A 131 -8.90 12.60 17.72
C SER A 131 -9.29 11.14 17.99
N ARG A 132 -9.25 10.29 16.95
CA ARG A 132 -9.53 8.85 17.06
C ARG A 132 -8.27 8.00 17.14
N ASN A 133 -7.08 8.60 17.03
CA ASN A 133 -5.80 7.90 16.88
C ASN A 133 -5.81 6.91 15.71
N TYR A 134 -6.36 7.32 14.57
CA TYR A 134 -6.37 6.53 13.35
C TYR A 134 -5.18 6.83 12.46
N TYR A 135 -4.68 8.06 12.54
CA TYR A 135 -3.56 8.55 11.77
C TYR A 135 -2.70 9.50 12.61
N CYS A 136 -1.39 9.49 12.39
CA CYS A 136 -0.47 10.34 13.14
C CYS A 136 0.61 10.88 12.21
N ASP A 137 0.74 12.18 12.14
CA ASP A 137 1.89 12.85 11.55
C ASP A 137 2.97 13.01 12.61
N SER A 138 4.15 12.49 12.34
CA SER A 138 5.28 12.48 13.29
C SER A 138 6.41 13.35 12.75
N LEU A 139 6.84 14.31 13.55
CA LEU A 139 7.96 15.21 13.28
C LEU A 139 9.20 14.68 13.98
N TRP A 140 10.25 14.41 13.21
CA TRP A 140 11.50 13.83 13.70
C TRP A 140 12.66 14.78 13.45
N ARG A 141 13.65 14.74 14.36
CA ARG A 141 14.95 15.40 14.18
C ARG A 141 16.07 14.38 14.13
N PRO A 142 17.15 14.65 13.38
CA PRO A 142 18.33 13.81 13.37
C PRO A 142 18.97 13.74 14.77
N VAL A 143 19.41 12.54 15.19
CA VAL A 143 20.26 12.39 16.38
C VAL A 143 21.71 12.62 15.98
N LYS A 144 22.47 13.32 16.86
CA LYS A 144 23.90 13.59 16.67
C LYS A 144 24.76 12.35 16.83
#